data_4afa620e87a2f920b2969f61066d9d01
#
_entry.id   4afa620e87a2f920b2969f61066d9d01
#
_cell.length_a   1.000
_cell.length_b   1.000
_cell.length_c   1.000
_cell.angle_alpha   90.00
_cell.angle_beta   90.00
_cell.angle_gamma   90.00
#
_symmetry.space_group_name_H-M   'P 1'
#
loop_
_entity.id
_entity.type
_entity.pdbx_description
1 polymer ?
#
loop_
_entity_poly.entity_id
_entity_poly.type
_entity_poly.pdbx_seq_one_letter_code
_entity_poly.pdbx_strand_id
1 'polypeptide(L)'
;MPHFRLCFSRANCRKKGNSGKHTNPLLPYGYIKDPKDITKLYVDEELRPVVELIYKLYTEEGIGRKKICDILNSKYNYPTPSVYYQMKHLERGRIYKHPVQKLWSTYMIRNILENDVYCGTLRTHKKKTVSIRGKAIKLPEEEHFVFENHHEAIISKDTFNLAQEIRKRKLNT
;
A
#
# COMPACT_ATOMS: atom_id res chain seq x y z
N MET A 1 33.96 -5.38 -3.62
CA MET A 1 32.89 -4.42 -3.96
C MET A 1 32.23 -3.99 -2.66
N PRO A 2 32.37 -2.72 -2.21
CA PRO A 2 31.81 -2.28 -0.95
C PRO A 2 30.31 -2.17 -1.06
N HIS A 3 29.60 -2.85 -0.15
CA HIS A 3 28.17 -2.70 0.05
C HIS A 3 27.89 -1.26 0.54
N PHE A 4 27.38 -0.40 -0.33
CA PHE A 4 26.79 0.86 0.07
C PHE A 4 25.52 0.58 0.86
N ARG A 5 25.64 0.45 2.18
CA ARG A 5 24.53 0.63 3.11
C ARG A 5 24.14 2.11 3.04
N LEU A 6 23.13 2.43 2.27
CA LEU A 6 22.48 3.73 2.35
C LEU A 6 21.86 3.86 3.75
N CYS A 7 22.65 4.38 4.67
CA CYS A 7 22.18 4.78 5.98
C CYS A 7 21.34 6.05 5.80
N PHE A 8 20.04 5.88 5.50
CA PHE A 8 19.10 6.99 5.50
C PHE A 8 18.96 7.47 6.94
N SER A 9 19.61 8.58 7.27
CA SER A 9 19.42 9.24 8.56
C SER A 9 17.94 9.62 8.70
N ARG A 10 17.38 9.51 9.90
CA ARG A 10 15.97 9.85 10.21
C ARG A 10 15.60 11.27 9.76
N ALA A 11 16.56 12.21 9.82
CA ALA A 11 16.41 13.58 9.32
C ALA A 11 16.17 13.63 7.82
N ASN A 12 16.85 12.78 7.02
CA ASN A 12 16.64 12.70 5.57
C ASN A 12 15.28 12.07 5.20
N CYS A 13 14.80 11.10 5.97
CA CYS A 13 13.46 10.55 5.76
C CYS A 13 12.38 11.60 6.03
N ARG A 14 12.52 12.42 7.07
CA ARG A 14 11.56 13.49 7.38
C ARG A 14 11.59 14.60 6.31
N LYS A 15 12.78 15.04 5.88
CA LYS A 15 12.93 16.04 4.79
C LYS A 15 12.32 15.52 3.48
N LYS A 16 12.55 14.26 3.12
CA LYS A 16 11.96 13.65 1.92
C LYS A 16 10.44 13.49 2.02
N GLY A 17 9.92 13.07 3.19
CA GLY A 17 8.49 12.99 3.43
C GLY A 17 7.78 14.34 3.29
N ASN A 18 8.44 15.42 3.73
CA ASN A 18 7.93 16.79 3.63
C ASN A 18 8.03 17.37 2.20
N SER A 19 8.78 16.75 1.31
CA SER A 19 8.93 17.15 -0.10
C SER A 19 8.05 16.36 -1.07
N GLY A 20 7.05 15.63 -0.58
CA GLY A 20 6.16 14.82 -1.42
C GLY A 20 6.84 13.64 -2.11
N LYS A 21 7.96 13.15 -1.60
CA LYS A 21 8.67 12.00 -2.19
C LYS A 21 8.25 10.69 -1.50
N HIS A 22 7.89 9.68 -2.28
CA HIS A 22 7.60 8.37 -1.73
C HIS A 22 8.88 7.72 -1.19
N THR A 23 8.98 7.60 0.12
CA THR A 23 10.20 7.10 0.81
C THR A 23 10.08 5.66 1.32
N ASN A 24 8.89 5.07 1.27
CA ASN A 24 8.68 3.71 1.76
C ASN A 24 9.38 2.69 0.83
N PRO A 25 10.23 1.80 1.36
CA PRO A 25 10.83 0.74 0.56
C PRO A 25 9.80 -0.30 0.08
N LEU A 26 8.72 -0.50 0.84
CA LEU A 26 7.60 -1.36 0.46
C LEU A 26 6.60 -0.56 -0.36
N LEU A 27 6.38 -1.00 -1.59
CA LEU A 27 5.38 -0.41 -2.47
C LEU A 27 3.98 -0.89 -2.08
N PRO A 28 2.94 -0.06 -2.26
CA PRO A 28 1.58 -0.55 -2.26
C PRO A 28 1.38 -1.56 -3.39
N TYR A 29 0.58 -2.58 -3.15
CA TYR A 29 0.19 -3.55 -4.16
C TYR A 29 -0.54 -2.85 -5.32
N GLY A 30 -0.19 -3.17 -6.56
CA GLY A 30 -0.72 -2.45 -7.74
C GLY A 30 0.11 -1.24 -8.18
N TYR A 31 1.25 -0.97 -7.52
CA TYR A 31 2.17 0.10 -7.93
C TYR A 31 3.60 -0.39 -8.09
N ILE A 32 4.31 0.20 -9.05
CA ILE A 32 5.74 0.02 -9.31
C ILE A 32 6.49 1.34 -9.17
N LYS A 33 7.79 1.27 -8.97
CA LYS A 33 8.67 2.46 -8.94
C LYS A 33 9.22 2.73 -10.32
N ASP A 34 9.40 4.02 -10.62
CA ASP A 34 10.18 4.42 -11.77
C ASP A 34 11.64 3.91 -11.64
N PRO A 35 12.18 3.23 -12.65
CA PRO A 35 13.57 2.81 -12.66
C PRO A 35 14.56 3.98 -12.55
N LYS A 36 14.21 5.16 -13.07
CA LYS A 36 15.04 6.38 -13.06
C LYS A 36 14.81 7.22 -11.80
N ASP A 37 13.60 7.25 -11.27
CA ASP A 37 13.26 8.01 -10.05
C ASP A 37 12.44 7.15 -9.09
N ILE A 38 13.12 6.48 -8.17
CA ILE A 38 12.53 5.59 -7.16
C ILE A 38 11.52 6.28 -6.23
N THR A 39 11.37 7.61 -6.32
CA THR A 39 10.39 8.36 -5.54
C THR A 39 9.04 8.50 -6.23
N LYS A 40 8.96 8.18 -7.54
CA LYS A 40 7.74 8.20 -8.31
C LYS A 40 7.06 6.83 -8.33
N LEU A 41 5.74 6.85 -8.28
CA LEU A 41 4.88 5.67 -8.35
C LEU A 41 4.16 5.64 -9.69
N TYR A 42 4.17 4.48 -10.34
CA TYR A 42 3.37 4.18 -11.52
C TYR A 42 2.44 3.02 -11.21
N VAL A 43 1.31 2.99 -11.89
CA VAL A 43 0.38 1.87 -11.78
C VAL A 43 0.98 0.64 -12.45
N ASP A 44 0.82 -0.50 -11.81
CA ASP A 44 1.12 -1.80 -12.39
C ASP A 44 -0.14 -2.33 -13.09
N GLU A 45 -0.13 -2.30 -14.41
CA GLU A 45 -1.31 -2.67 -15.21
C GLU A 45 -1.68 -4.17 -15.05
N GLU A 46 -0.74 -5.03 -14.66
CA GLU A 46 -1.03 -6.44 -14.35
C GLU A 46 -1.89 -6.58 -13.08
N LEU A 47 -1.69 -5.68 -12.12
CA LEU A 47 -2.35 -5.72 -10.81
C LEU A 47 -3.52 -4.74 -10.66
N ARG A 48 -3.63 -3.75 -11.57
CA ARG A 48 -4.75 -2.80 -11.59
C ARG A 48 -6.12 -3.50 -11.49
N PRO A 49 -6.42 -4.54 -12.31
CA PRO A 49 -7.73 -5.19 -12.29
C PRO A 49 -8.05 -5.85 -10.94
N VAL A 50 -7.01 -6.30 -10.20
CA VAL A 50 -7.19 -6.94 -8.89
C VAL A 50 -7.65 -5.91 -7.87
N VAL A 51 -7.02 -4.73 -7.86
CA VAL A 51 -7.36 -3.64 -6.95
C VAL A 51 -8.76 -3.13 -7.25
N GLU A 52 -9.08 -2.88 -8.53
CA GLU A 52 -10.41 -2.45 -8.98
C GLU A 52 -11.49 -3.46 -8.58
N LEU A 53 -11.23 -4.76 -8.79
CA LEU A 53 -12.15 -5.83 -8.38
C LEU A 53 -12.42 -5.83 -6.88
N ILE A 54 -11.39 -5.66 -6.05
CA ILE A 54 -11.55 -5.61 -4.59
C ILE A 54 -12.46 -4.45 -4.18
N TYR A 55 -12.25 -3.26 -4.76
CA TYR A 55 -13.09 -2.10 -4.47
C TYR A 55 -14.51 -2.29 -4.99
N LYS A 56 -14.69 -2.80 -6.21
CA LYS A 56 -16.01 -3.11 -6.79
C LYS A 56 -16.81 -4.06 -5.90
N LEU A 57 -16.23 -5.20 -5.52
CA LEU A 57 -16.88 -6.18 -4.64
C LEU A 57 -17.27 -5.57 -3.28
N TYR A 58 -16.44 -4.64 -2.76
CA TYR A 58 -16.68 -4.05 -1.46
C TYR A 58 -17.71 -2.92 -1.49
N THR A 59 -17.66 -2.03 -2.50
CA THR A 59 -18.49 -0.81 -2.58
C THR A 59 -19.78 -1.01 -3.33
N GLU A 60 -19.77 -1.71 -4.46
CA GLU A 60 -20.95 -1.90 -5.30
C GLU A 60 -21.75 -3.13 -4.88
N GLU A 61 -21.09 -4.26 -4.62
CA GLU A 61 -21.74 -5.52 -4.26
C GLU A 61 -21.93 -5.70 -2.74
N GLY A 62 -21.38 -4.77 -1.92
CA GLY A 62 -21.51 -4.80 -0.45
C GLY A 62 -20.85 -5.98 0.25
N ILE A 63 -19.99 -6.72 -0.46
CA ILE A 63 -19.38 -7.98 0.01
C ILE A 63 -18.40 -7.71 1.15
N GLY A 64 -18.46 -8.52 2.21
CA GLY A 64 -17.55 -8.42 3.35
C GLY A 64 -16.14 -8.93 3.02
N ARG A 65 -15.12 -8.40 3.73
CA ARG A 65 -13.69 -8.72 3.50
C ARG A 65 -13.38 -10.23 3.48
N LYS A 66 -14.02 -11.02 4.35
CA LYS A 66 -13.83 -12.48 4.39
C LYS A 66 -14.28 -13.13 3.07
N LYS A 67 -15.49 -12.80 2.63
CA LYS A 67 -16.04 -13.33 1.39
C LYS A 67 -15.26 -12.87 0.15
N ILE A 68 -14.70 -11.65 0.17
CA ILE A 68 -13.77 -11.19 -0.88
C ILE A 68 -12.52 -12.07 -0.92
N CYS A 69 -11.94 -12.42 0.24
CA CYS A 69 -10.80 -13.35 0.30
C CYS A 69 -11.19 -14.72 -0.30
N ASP A 70 -12.35 -15.26 0.06
CA ASP A 70 -12.81 -16.55 -0.43
C ASP A 70 -12.99 -16.52 -1.97
N ILE A 71 -13.54 -15.44 -2.51
CA ILE A 71 -13.70 -15.24 -3.96
C ILE A 71 -12.33 -15.17 -4.65
N LEU A 72 -11.38 -14.38 -4.13
CA LEU A 72 -10.05 -14.25 -4.72
C LEU A 72 -9.26 -15.57 -4.65
N ASN A 73 -9.43 -16.34 -3.58
CA ASN A 73 -8.75 -17.62 -3.39
C ASN A 73 -9.35 -18.77 -4.21
N SER A 74 -10.65 -18.72 -4.52
CA SER A 74 -11.35 -19.82 -5.20
C SER A 74 -11.58 -19.57 -6.70
N LYS A 75 -11.89 -18.34 -7.08
CA LYS A 75 -12.30 -17.97 -8.44
C LYS A 75 -11.17 -17.38 -9.28
N TYR A 76 -10.25 -16.65 -8.64
CA TYR A 76 -9.21 -15.90 -9.32
C TYR A 76 -7.83 -16.38 -8.87
N ASN A 77 -6.93 -16.56 -9.81
CA ASN A 77 -5.54 -16.95 -9.51
C ASN A 77 -4.62 -15.73 -9.42
N TYR A 78 -5.10 -14.65 -8.82
CA TYR A 78 -4.29 -13.45 -8.64
C TYR A 78 -3.25 -13.63 -7.54
N PRO A 79 -1.99 -13.25 -7.79
CA PRO A 79 -0.96 -13.35 -6.78
C PRO A 79 -1.26 -12.45 -5.58
N THR A 80 -1.06 -12.95 -4.38
CA THR A 80 -1.11 -12.13 -3.18
C THR A 80 0.03 -11.12 -3.16
N PRO A 81 -0.03 -10.02 -2.38
CA PRO A 81 1.07 -9.07 -2.28
C PRO A 81 2.42 -9.72 -1.97
N SER A 82 2.46 -10.72 -1.08
CA SER A 82 3.71 -11.40 -0.71
C SER A 82 4.24 -12.30 -1.83
N VAL A 83 3.38 -13.00 -2.57
CA VAL A 83 3.76 -13.79 -3.75
C VAL A 83 4.30 -12.87 -4.84
N TYR A 84 3.59 -11.78 -5.14
CA TYR A 84 4.02 -10.81 -6.13
C TYR A 84 5.40 -10.20 -5.81
N TYR A 85 5.62 -9.77 -4.56
CA TYR A 85 6.93 -9.27 -4.16
C TYR A 85 8.04 -10.32 -4.23
N GLN A 86 7.74 -11.58 -3.89
CA GLN A 86 8.68 -12.67 -4.07
C GLN A 86 9.06 -12.83 -5.55
N MET A 87 8.09 -12.86 -6.45
CA MET A 87 8.32 -12.96 -7.89
C MET A 87 9.21 -11.81 -8.39
N LYS A 88 8.89 -10.56 -8.05
CA LYS A 88 9.67 -9.37 -8.44
C LYS A 88 11.10 -9.36 -7.82
N HIS A 89 11.30 -9.96 -6.67
CA HIS A 89 12.64 -10.13 -6.09
C HIS A 89 13.46 -11.18 -6.87
N LEU A 90 12.84 -12.31 -7.21
CA LEU A 90 13.48 -13.37 -7.98
C LEU A 90 13.85 -12.92 -9.41
N GLU A 91 12.96 -12.18 -10.09
CA GLU A 91 13.25 -11.58 -11.40
C GLU A 91 14.51 -10.67 -11.38
N ARG A 92 14.77 -10.02 -10.25
CA ARG A 92 15.95 -9.18 -10.03
C ARG A 92 17.17 -9.93 -9.50
N GLY A 93 17.15 -11.27 -9.49
CA GLY A 93 18.22 -12.11 -8.94
C GLY A 93 18.41 -11.96 -7.43
N ARG A 94 17.38 -11.54 -6.68
CA ARG A 94 17.45 -11.31 -5.23
C ARG A 94 16.69 -12.38 -4.46
N ILE A 95 17.21 -12.78 -3.31
CA ILE A 95 16.54 -13.72 -2.42
C ILE A 95 15.48 -12.96 -1.61
N TYR A 96 14.24 -13.44 -1.65
CA TYR A 96 13.16 -12.96 -0.81
C TYR A 96 13.18 -13.71 0.53
N LYS A 97 13.48 -12.99 1.62
CA LYS A 97 13.71 -13.60 2.96
C LYS A 97 12.48 -13.59 3.88
N HIS A 98 11.34 -13.07 3.40
CA HIS A 98 10.13 -12.99 4.23
C HIS A 98 9.20 -14.18 3.98
N PRO A 99 8.38 -14.57 4.97
CA PRO A 99 7.34 -15.58 4.76
C PRO A 99 6.39 -15.19 3.63
N VAL A 100 6.07 -16.17 2.78
CA VAL A 100 5.18 -15.95 1.64
C VAL A 100 3.80 -16.51 1.95
N GLN A 101 2.83 -15.64 2.06
CA GLN A 101 1.44 -15.99 2.24
C GLN A 101 0.78 -16.16 0.87
N LYS A 102 0.48 -17.41 0.49
CA LYS A 102 -0.09 -17.75 -0.83
C LYS A 102 -1.57 -17.41 -0.97
N LEU A 103 -2.29 -17.39 0.15
CA LEU A 103 -3.73 -17.12 0.17
C LEU A 103 -4.02 -15.68 0.61
N TRP A 104 -5.02 -15.09 -0.03
CA TRP A 104 -5.54 -13.78 0.39
C TRP A 104 -6.12 -13.84 1.79
N SER A 105 -5.83 -12.82 2.58
CA SER A 105 -6.32 -12.70 3.95
C SER A 105 -7.08 -11.38 4.13
N THR A 106 -7.97 -11.37 5.13
CA THR A 106 -8.75 -10.17 5.47
C THR A 106 -7.87 -8.97 5.83
N TYR A 107 -6.65 -9.22 6.33
CA TYR A 107 -5.65 -8.19 6.60
C TYR A 107 -5.15 -7.52 5.31
N MET A 108 -4.87 -8.29 4.26
CA MET A 108 -4.43 -7.75 2.95
C MET A 108 -5.53 -6.90 2.34
N ILE A 109 -6.78 -7.40 2.31
CA ILE A 109 -7.94 -6.65 1.80
C ILE A 109 -8.14 -5.37 2.60
N ARG A 110 -8.06 -5.43 3.94
CA ARG A 110 -8.16 -4.24 4.78
C ARG A 110 -7.10 -3.21 4.44
N ASN A 111 -5.84 -3.62 4.30
CA ASN A 111 -4.75 -2.71 3.96
C ASN A 111 -4.94 -2.03 2.61
N ILE A 112 -5.51 -2.74 1.62
CA ILE A 112 -5.85 -2.17 0.32
C ILE A 112 -6.98 -1.15 0.47
N LEU A 113 -8.07 -1.49 1.14
CA LEU A 113 -9.23 -0.61 1.31
C LEU A 113 -8.94 0.64 2.17
N GLU A 114 -7.96 0.58 3.09
CA GLU A 114 -7.61 1.68 4.00
C GLU A 114 -6.51 2.61 3.45
N ASN A 115 -5.88 2.27 2.34
CA ASN A 115 -4.73 3.01 1.85
C ASN A 115 -5.13 4.06 0.81
N ASP A 116 -5.00 5.32 1.18
CA ASP A 116 -5.30 6.49 0.35
C ASP A 116 -4.38 6.64 -0.89
N VAL A 117 -3.33 5.85 -1.00
CA VAL A 117 -2.49 5.78 -2.21
C VAL A 117 -3.31 5.34 -3.43
N TYR A 118 -4.32 4.48 -3.27
CA TYR A 118 -5.14 4.00 -4.39
C TYR A 118 -5.98 5.10 -5.07
N CYS A 119 -6.28 6.19 -4.36
CA CYS A 119 -6.94 7.37 -4.94
C CYS A 119 -5.95 8.50 -5.30
N GLY A 120 -4.68 8.18 -5.55
CA GLY A 120 -3.67 9.13 -5.98
C GLY A 120 -3.11 10.04 -4.88
N THR A 121 -3.43 9.77 -3.60
CA THR A 121 -3.01 10.58 -2.46
C THR A 121 -1.79 9.96 -1.77
N LEU A 122 -0.69 10.69 -1.68
CA LEU A 122 0.46 10.28 -0.87
C LEU A 122 0.35 10.88 0.53
N ARG A 123 0.21 10.03 1.55
CA ARG A 123 0.19 10.44 2.95
C ARG A 123 1.45 9.94 3.66
N THR A 124 2.25 10.88 4.17
CA THR A 124 3.50 10.60 4.88
C THR A 124 3.42 11.06 6.34
N HIS A 125 4.47 10.83 7.13
CA HIS A 125 4.56 11.25 8.54
C HIS A 125 3.46 10.64 9.45
N LYS A 126 2.97 9.43 9.12
CA LYS A 126 1.92 8.73 9.91
C LYS A 126 2.41 8.25 11.30
N LYS A 127 3.73 8.20 11.52
CA LYS A 127 4.33 7.70 12.77
C LYS A 127 5.58 8.50 13.15
N LYS A 128 5.81 8.69 14.45
CA LYS A 128 7.00 9.31 15.02
C LYS A 128 7.67 8.35 16.01
N THR A 129 8.98 8.23 15.95
CA THR A 129 9.76 7.49 16.94
C THR A 129 10.42 8.49 17.88
N VAL A 130 10.11 8.45 19.17
CA VAL A 130 10.55 9.45 20.16
C VAL A 130 12.02 9.24 20.54
N SER A 131 12.45 7.99 20.64
CA SER A 131 13.84 7.66 21.07
C SER A 131 14.54 6.70 20.10
N ILE A 132 15.88 6.62 20.18
CA ILE A 132 16.66 5.62 19.47
C ILE A 132 16.25 4.25 19.99
N ARG A 133 15.77 3.36 19.10
CA ARG A 133 15.20 2.03 19.42
C ARG A 133 13.83 2.06 20.14
N GLY A 134 13.20 3.23 20.32
CA GLY A 134 11.86 3.34 20.89
C GLY A 134 10.76 2.87 19.94
N LYS A 135 9.59 2.56 20.50
CA LYS A 135 8.39 2.22 19.73
C LYS A 135 7.94 3.43 18.90
N ALA A 136 7.47 3.14 17.69
CA ALA A 136 6.85 4.17 16.87
C ALA A 136 5.44 4.47 17.37
N ILE A 137 5.15 5.74 17.64
CA ILE A 137 3.84 6.23 18.03
C ILE A 137 3.12 6.71 16.78
N LYS A 138 1.83 6.36 16.63
CA LYS A 138 0.99 6.91 15.58
C LYS A 138 0.74 8.38 15.87
N LEU A 139 0.85 9.20 14.83
CA LEU A 139 0.50 10.62 14.91
C LEU A 139 -0.98 10.81 14.56
N PRO A 140 -1.64 11.85 15.10
CA PRO A 140 -2.97 12.24 14.69
C PRO A 140 -2.96 12.67 13.21
N GLU A 141 -4.11 12.60 12.54
CA GLU A 141 -4.20 12.81 11.09
C GLU A 141 -3.83 14.24 10.68
N GLU A 142 -4.02 15.21 11.56
CA GLU A 142 -3.68 16.61 11.37
C GLU A 142 -2.17 16.86 11.24
N GLU A 143 -1.35 15.96 11.81
CA GLU A 143 0.11 16.02 11.70
C GLU A 143 0.65 15.29 10.46
N HIS A 144 -0.20 14.63 9.69
CA HIS A 144 0.21 13.94 8.48
C HIS A 144 0.47 14.94 7.34
N PHE A 145 1.50 14.69 6.53
CA PHE A 145 1.69 15.40 5.28
C PHE A 145 0.91 14.69 4.19
N VAL A 146 -0.05 15.40 3.58
CA VAL A 146 -0.94 14.87 2.55
C VAL A 146 -0.66 15.58 1.24
N PHE A 147 -0.39 14.82 0.19
CA PHE A 147 -0.15 15.31 -1.15
C PHE A 147 -1.21 14.67 -2.07
N GLU A 148 -2.22 15.46 -2.43
CA GLU A 148 -3.26 15.03 -3.36
C GLU A 148 -2.74 15.04 -4.80
N ASN A 149 -3.30 14.18 -5.65
CA ASN A 149 -2.92 14.05 -7.07
C ASN A 149 -1.41 13.84 -7.28
N HIS A 150 -0.78 13.13 -6.33
CA HIS A 150 0.66 12.89 -6.34
C HIS A 150 1.10 11.91 -7.44
N HIS A 151 0.25 10.94 -7.76
CA HIS A 151 0.49 9.87 -8.73
C HIS A 151 -0.83 9.43 -9.35
N GLU A 152 -0.75 8.62 -10.40
CA GLU A 152 -1.93 8.06 -11.05
C GLU A 152 -2.76 7.23 -10.06
N ALA A 153 -4.05 7.52 -9.98
CA ALA A 153 -4.99 6.79 -9.14
C ALA A 153 -5.48 5.52 -9.85
N ILE A 154 -5.57 4.39 -9.11
CA ILE A 154 -6.24 3.18 -9.60
C ILE A 154 -7.76 3.33 -9.39
N ILE A 155 -8.15 3.97 -8.30
CA ILE A 155 -9.54 4.11 -7.87
C ILE A 155 -9.90 5.59 -7.78
N SER A 156 -11.14 5.95 -8.14
CA SER A 156 -11.63 7.31 -7.97
C SER A 156 -11.70 7.70 -6.48
N LYS A 157 -11.57 9.00 -6.19
CA LYS A 157 -11.68 9.52 -4.82
C LYS A 157 -13.05 9.23 -4.22
N ASP A 158 -14.11 9.24 -5.03
CA ASP A 158 -15.48 8.94 -4.59
C ASP A 158 -15.64 7.47 -4.19
N THR A 159 -15.12 6.55 -5.00
CA THR A 159 -15.11 5.11 -4.66
C THR A 159 -14.32 4.83 -3.39
N PHE A 160 -13.16 5.50 -3.22
CA PHE A 160 -12.38 5.38 -2.00
C PHE A 160 -13.15 5.89 -0.77
N ASN A 161 -13.78 7.08 -0.87
CA ASN A 161 -14.56 7.66 0.21
C ASN A 161 -15.75 6.77 0.59
N LEU A 162 -16.47 6.24 -0.40
CA LEU A 162 -17.56 5.29 -0.19
C LEU A 162 -17.09 4.04 0.57
N ALA A 163 -15.91 3.50 0.21
CA ALA A 163 -15.32 2.38 0.93
C ALA A 163 -15.02 2.71 2.41
N GLN A 164 -14.54 3.96 2.71
CA GLN A 164 -14.32 4.41 4.08
C GLN A 164 -15.63 4.55 4.86
N GLU A 165 -16.69 5.06 4.25
CA GLU A 165 -18.01 5.18 4.89
C GLU A 165 -18.61 3.82 5.24
N ILE A 166 -18.58 2.87 4.29
CA ILE A 166 -19.03 1.49 4.52
C ILE A 166 -18.25 0.87 5.68
N ARG A 167 -16.93 1.10 5.73
CA ARG A 167 -16.06 0.61 6.79
C ARG A 167 -16.45 1.19 8.15
N LYS A 168 -16.67 2.51 8.24
CA LYS A 168 -17.08 3.20 9.48
C LYS A 168 -18.42 2.67 9.99
N ARG A 169 -19.40 2.48 9.11
CA ARG A 169 -20.70 1.90 9.48
C ARG A 169 -20.57 0.50 10.07
N LYS A 170 -19.75 -0.38 9.45
CA LYS A 170 -19.51 -1.76 9.94
C LYS A 170 -18.68 -1.85 11.22
N LEU A 171 -18.05 -0.77 11.69
CA LEU A 171 -17.33 -0.71 12.97
C LEU A 171 -18.26 -0.29 14.11
N ASN A 172 -19.37 0.39 13.81
CA ASN A 172 -20.34 0.90 14.78
C ASN A 172 -21.54 -0.04 14.98
N THR A 173 -21.55 -1.19 14.31
CA THR A 173 -22.52 -2.29 14.45
C THR A 173 -21.89 -3.47 15.19
#